data_b9dafb4b255e4f20642d91b37b222df6
#
_entry.id   b9dafb4b255e4f20642d91b37b222df6
#
_cell.length_a   1.000
_cell.length_b   1.000
_cell.length_c   1.000
_cell.angle_alpha   90.00
_cell.angle_beta   90.00
_cell.angle_gamma   90.00
#
_symmetry.space_group_name_H-M   'P 1'
#
loop_
_entity.id
_entity.type
_entity.pdbx_description
1 polymer ?
#
loop_
_entity_poly.entity_id
_entity_poly.type
_entity_poly.pdbx_seq_one_letter_code
_entity_poly.pdbx_strand_id
1 'polypeptide(L)'
;VTTVDGWLGRIHDDPGDISVAVDDGQGHTVERRAADQQPLASAVKVVPLAAYARAVAAGTLDPNERISVSEWERWWFPGTDGSAHEHARARLPGDTVTLDQMVSAMIRESDNSVADYLRDRLGDRALVDAAEAGGWHDFRPPSLLGNVIRLLDPGVGDVWAAARRYATDSEYRAAMRSKPGPSSYQDLAAWADTTHTGSAQQLAAMHRAIATGDFGPGADIARAQLEWRPAPNGFVAMGFKGGSLPGVLTDAFYLRRADGTVATAVLLDRHMSETTYATALKSYSWQKLLLRAMAEPDMLHRLACAV
;
A
#
# COMPACT_ATOMS: atom_id res chain seq x y z
N VAL A 1 11.13 -18.92 -4.05
CA VAL A 1 10.01 -17.97 -3.98
C VAL A 1 8.92 -18.22 -5.04
N THR A 2 8.97 -19.34 -5.77
CA THR A 2 7.91 -19.73 -6.71
C THR A 2 6.78 -20.52 -6.04
N THR A 3 7.00 -21.00 -4.83
CA THR A 3 6.06 -21.82 -4.05
C THR A 3 5.93 -21.31 -2.63
N VAL A 4 4.89 -21.75 -1.93
CA VAL A 4 4.71 -21.47 -0.48
C VAL A 4 5.91 -21.99 0.32
N ASP A 5 6.40 -23.19 0.02
CA ASP A 5 7.56 -23.78 0.71
C ASP A 5 8.84 -22.99 0.45
N GLY A 6 9.02 -22.48 -0.77
CA GLY A 6 10.14 -21.60 -1.10
C GLY A 6 10.12 -20.29 -0.32
N TRP A 7 8.94 -19.76 0.00
CA TRP A 7 8.80 -18.58 0.87
C TRP A 7 9.06 -18.90 2.34
N LEU A 8 8.60 -20.06 2.84
CA LEU A 8 8.95 -20.48 4.19
C LEU A 8 10.48 -20.63 4.35
N GLY A 9 11.14 -21.24 3.35
CA GLY A 9 12.60 -21.31 3.32
C GLY A 9 13.26 -19.93 3.32
N ARG A 10 12.79 -19.00 2.47
CA ARG A 10 13.32 -17.63 2.43
C ARG A 10 13.14 -16.90 3.77
N ILE A 11 11.99 -17.01 4.42
CA ILE A 11 11.74 -16.44 5.73
C ILE A 11 12.73 -17.02 6.75
N HIS A 12 13.00 -18.31 6.71
CA HIS A 12 13.94 -18.96 7.61
C HIS A 12 15.40 -18.52 7.39
N ASP A 13 15.81 -18.45 6.12
CA ASP A 13 17.20 -18.22 5.74
C ASP A 13 17.63 -16.75 5.76
N ASP A 14 16.66 -15.82 5.68
CA ASP A 14 16.90 -14.38 5.63
C ASP A 14 16.34 -13.68 6.87
N PRO A 15 17.05 -13.75 8.01
CA PRO A 15 16.54 -13.21 9.27
C PRO A 15 16.55 -11.68 9.34
N GLY A 16 17.17 -10.99 8.39
CA GLY A 16 17.42 -9.55 8.47
C GLY A 16 16.42 -8.67 7.73
N ASP A 17 15.89 -9.15 6.62
CA ASP A 17 15.18 -8.31 5.66
C ASP A 17 13.68 -8.58 5.55
N ILE A 18 13.18 -9.59 6.27
CA ILE A 18 11.78 -9.98 6.24
C ILE A 18 11.10 -9.70 7.58
N SER A 19 9.99 -8.97 7.53
CA SER A 19 9.07 -8.79 8.66
C SER A 19 7.74 -9.48 8.37
N VAL A 20 7.21 -10.17 9.38
CA VAL A 20 5.93 -10.88 9.30
C VAL A 20 5.09 -10.55 10.53
N ALA A 21 3.80 -10.32 10.31
CA ALA A 21 2.80 -10.24 11.38
C ALA A 21 1.54 -10.95 10.90
N VAL A 22 1.20 -12.07 11.50
CA VAL A 22 -0.02 -12.85 11.19
C VAL A 22 -0.79 -13.11 12.46
N ASP A 23 -2.11 -12.91 12.40
CA ASP A 23 -3.07 -13.24 13.45
C ASP A 23 -4.25 -13.94 12.78
N ASP A 24 -4.56 -15.17 13.21
CA ASP A 24 -5.67 -15.96 12.63
C ASP A 24 -7.05 -15.51 13.10
N GLY A 25 -7.13 -14.54 14.02
CA GLY A 25 -8.38 -14.09 14.63
C GLY A 25 -9.00 -15.09 15.60
N GLN A 26 -8.28 -16.15 15.98
CA GLN A 26 -8.72 -17.21 16.89
C GLN A 26 -7.77 -17.39 18.08
N GLY A 27 -6.92 -16.42 18.32
CA GLY A 27 -6.00 -16.40 19.45
C GLY A 27 -4.59 -16.87 19.16
N HIS A 28 -4.23 -17.12 17.87
CA HIS A 28 -2.89 -17.50 17.50
C HIS A 28 -2.24 -16.42 16.64
N THR A 29 -1.02 -16.05 17.01
CA THR A 29 -0.23 -15.03 16.30
C THR A 29 1.15 -15.56 15.95
N VAL A 30 1.70 -15.10 14.82
CA VAL A 30 3.07 -15.33 14.41
C VAL A 30 3.67 -13.99 14.04
N GLU A 31 4.75 -13.62 14.71
CA GLU A 31 5.43 -12.36 14.47
C GLU A 31 6.94 -12.58 14.32
N ARG A 32 7.52 -11.89 13.36
CA ARG A 32 8.96 -11.76 13.20
C ARG A 32 9.29 -10.35 12.81
N ARG A 33 10.13 -9.66 13.59
CA ARG A 33 10.57 -8.28 13.32
C ARG A 33 9.38 -7.37 12.98
N ALA A 34 8.22 -7.63 13.57
CA ALA A 34 6.97 -6.99 13.21
C ALA A 34 6.96 -5.47 13.48
N ALA A 35 7.83 -4.99 14.41
CA ALA A 35 7.99 -3.58 14.75
C ALA A 35 9.07 -2.87 13.91
N ASP A 36 9.87 -3.60 13.11
CA ASP A 36 10.94 -3.01 12.33
C ASP A 36 10.40 -2.10 11.22
N GLN A 37 11.01 -0.94 11.10
CA GLN A 37 10.69 0.00 10.03
C GLN A 37 11.30 -0.46 8.72
N GLN A 38 10.47 -0.65 7.70
CA GLN A 38 10.87 -1.05 6.37
C GLN A 38 10.16 -0.20 5.31
N PRO A 39 10.70 -0.10 4.08
CA PRO A 39 10.00 0.54 2.98
C PRO A 39 8.63 -0.10 2.75
N LEU A 40 7.59 0.71 2.61
CA LEU A 40 6.21 0.24 2.50
C LEU A 40 5.71 0.17 1.06
N ALA A 41 6.38 0.82 0.14
CA ALA A 41 5.85 0.96 -1.21
C ALA A 41 4.37 1.40 -1.18
N SER A 42 3.53 0.80 -2.00
CA SER A 42 2.10 1.17 -2.07
C SER A 42 1.23 0.65 -0.93
N ALA A 43 1.75 -0.18 -0.02
CA ALA A 43 0.96 -0.62 1.14
C ALA A 43 0.54 0.56 2.05
N VAL A 44 1.31 1.65 2.05
CA VAL A 44 0.99 2.89 2.79
C VAL A 44 -0.33 3.54 2.34
N LYS A 45 -0.85 3.22 1.16
CA LYS A 45 -2.08 3.81 0.60
C LYS A 45 -3.33 3.50 1.42
N VAL A 46 -3.25 2.55 2.35
CA VAL A 46 -4.33 2.33 3.34
C VAL A 46 -4.59 3.59 4.18
N VAL A 47 -3.58 4.42 4.45
CA VAL A 47 -3.75 5.64 5.25
C VAL A 47 -4.49 6.75 4.50
N PRO A 48 -4.10 7.19 3.29
CA PRO A 48 -4.92 8.14 2.53
C PRO A 48 -6.34 7.61 2.22
N LEU A 49 -6.52 6.30 2.03
CA LEU A 49 -7.86 5.70 1.95
C LEU A 49 -8.64 5.92 3.24
N ALA A 50 -8.04 5.65 4.40
CA ALA A 50 -8.66 5.84 5.69
C ALA A 50 -9.04 7.31 5.95
N ALA A 51 -8.17 8.25 5.57
CA ALA A 51 -8.43 9.68 5.66
C ALA A 51 -9.62 10.12 4.77
N TYR A 52 -9.65 9.63 3.53
CA TYR A 52 -10.78 9.82 2.62
C TYR A 52 -12.09 9.30 3.25
N ALA A 53 -12.07 8.07 3.75
CA ALA A 53 -13.24 7.42 4.33
C ALA A 53 -13.81 8.20 5.54
N ARG A 54 -12.94 8.73 6.41
CA ARG A 54 -13.34 9.58 7.53
C ARG A 54 -13.95 10.90 7.05
N ALA A 55 -13.35 11.52 6.05
CA ALA A 55 -13.85 12.78 5.48
C ALA A 55 -15.24 12.61 4.83
N VAL A 56 -15.46 11.50 4.13
CA VAL A 56 -16.79 11.16 3.58
C VAL A 56 -17.79 10.89 4.69
N ALA A 57 -17.44 10.11 5.70
CA ALA A 57 -18.31 9.84 6.85
C ALA A 57 -18.66 11.11 7.63
N ALA A 58 -17.75 12.08 7.69
CA ALA A 58 -17.99 13.39 8.32
C ALA A 58 -18.76 14.37 7.42
N GLY A 59 -19.03 14.02 6.16
CA GLY A 59 -19.72 14.91 5.19
C GLY A 59 -18.84 16.05 4.66
N THR A 60 -17.51 16.00 4.86
CA THR A 60 -16.58 17.02 4.37
C THR A 60 -16.06 16.74 2.96
N LEU A 61 -16.21 15.50 2.47
CA LEU A 61 -16.01 15.12 1.08
C LEU A 61 -17.26 14.44 0.54
N ASP A 62 -17.59 14.75 -0.72
CA ASP A 62 -18.63 14.05 -1.47
C ASP A 62 -17.99 12.96 -2.35
N PRO A 63 -18.26 11.66 -2.12
CA PRO A 63 -17.72 10.58 -2.95
C PRO A 63 -18.16 10.67 -4.42
N ASN A 64 -19.28 11.35 -4.69
CA ASN A 64 -19.82 11.53 -6.04
C ASN A 64 -19.34 12.84 -6.72
N GLU A 65 -18.51 13.64 -6.05
CA GLU A 65 -17.91 14.82 -6.65
C GLU A 65 -17.20 14.46 -7.98
N ARG A 66 -17.48 15.24 -9.01
CA ARG A 66 -16.89 15.02 -10.35
C ARG A 66 -15.51 15.66 -10.41
N ILE A 67 -14.50 14.85 -10.62
CA ILE A 67 -13.11 15.27 -10.78
C ILE A 67 -12.74 15.15 -12.27
N SER A 68 -12.16 16.22 -12.84
CA SER A 68 -11.63 16.13 -14.19
C SER A 68 -10.38 15.25 -14.22
N VAL A 69 -10.24 14.47 -15.28
CA VAL A 69 -9.04 13.63 -15.47
C VAL A 69 -7.78 14.50 -15.54
N SER A 70 -7.87 15.70 -16.11
CA SER A 70 -6.75 16.63 -16.16
C SER A 70 -6.30 17.09 -14.76
N GLU A 71 -7.21 17.22 -13.80
CA GLU A 71 -6.87 17.53 -12.41
C GLU A 71 -6.19 16.33 -11.71
N TRP A 72 -6.72 15.14 -11.91
CA TRP A 72 -6.11 13.91 -11.43
C TRP A 72 -4.69 13.73 -11.97
N GLU A 73 -4.50 13.87 -13.29
CA GLU A 73 -3.23 13.65 -14.00
C GLU A 73 -2.14 14.70 -13.72
N ARG A 74 -2.47 15.79 -13.04
CA ARG A 74 -1.44 16.72 -12.53
C ARG A 74 -0.48 16.06 -11.55
N TRP A 75 -0.94 15.04 -10.84
CA TRP A 75 -0.18 14.29 -9.84
C TRP A 75 0.47 13.03 -10.40
N TRP A 76 0.23 12.73 -11.65
CA TRP A 76 0.74 11.53 -12.28
C TRP A 76 2.09 11.78 -12.97
N PHE A 77 3.05 10.87 -12.70
CA PHE A 77 4.31 10.83 -13.41
C PHE A 77 4.35 9.58 -14.30
N PRO A 78 4.24 9.73 -15.64
CA PRO A 78 4.20 8.61 -16.57
C PRO A 78 5.42 7.67 -16.43
N GLY A 79 5.17 6.36 -16.48
CA GLY A 79 6.23 5.35 -16.49
C GLY A 79 6.86 5.05 -15.12
N THR A 80 6.26 5.52 -14.01
CA THR A 80 6.85 5.39 -12.66
C THR A 80 6.02 4.53 -11.70
N ASP A 81 4.86 4.04 -12.12
CA ASP A 81 3.91 3.28 -11.30
C ASP A 81 3.56 1.89 -11.87
N GLY A 82 4.39 1.35 -12.76
CA GLY A 82 4.14 0.04 -13.36
C GLY A 82 2.87 -0.03 -14.20
N SER A 83 2.50 1.05 -14.86
CA SER A 83 1.28 1.22 -15.68
C SER A 83 -0.03 1.19 -14.87
N ALA A 84 0.04 1.46 -13.57
CA ALA A 84 -1.14 1.48 -12.71
C ALA A 84 -2.16 2.52 -13.17
N HIS A 85 -1.71 3.74 -13.49
CA HIS A 85 -2.58 4.81 -13.97
C HIS A 85 -3.24 4.46 -15.30
N GLU A 86 -2.49 3.93 -16.28
CA GLU A 86 -3.02 3.52 -17.56
C GLU A 86 -4.08 2.43 -17.42
N HIS A 87 -3.88 1.45 -16.53
CA HIS A 87 -4.88 0.42 -16.24
C HIS A 87 -6.13 1.02 -15.57
N ALA A 88 -5.95 1.94 -14.64
CA ALA A 88 -7.06 2.65 -14.01
C ALA A 88 -7.86 3.46 -15.04
N ARG A 89 -7.19 4.16 -15.94
CA ARG A 89 -7.83 4.92 -17.04
C ARG A 89 -8.59 4.01 -18.02
N ALA A 90 -8.06 2.83 -18.29
CA ALA A 90 -8.75 1.84 -19.14
C ALA A 90 -10.06 1.36 -18.47
N ARG A 91 -10.08 1.19 -17.15
CA ARG A 91 -11.29 0.81 -16.37
C ARG A 91 -12.25 1.99 -16.19
N LEU A 92 -11.74 3.21 -16.11
CA LEU A 92 -12.49 4.45 -15.84
C LEU A 92 -12.34 5.42 -17.03
N PRO A 93 -12.98 5.14 -18.18
CA PRO A 93 -12.87 5.99 -19.37
C PRO A 93 -13.62 7.32 -19.20
N GLY A 94 -13.33 8.27 -20.11
CA GLY A 94 -13.97 9.59 -20.15
C GLY A 94 -13.10 10.69 -19.56
N ASP A 95 -13.61 11.91 -19.55
CA ASP A 95 -12.87 13.11 -19.16
C ASP A 95 -13.06 13.48 -17.67
N THR A 96 -13.99 12.80 -17.01
CA THR A 96 -14.29 12.99 -15.60
C THR A 96 -14.55 11.64 -14.92
N VAL A 97 -14.21 11.56 -13.64
CA VAL A 97 -14.52 10.43 -12.76
C VAL A 97 -15.15 10.96 -11.48
N THR A 98 -15.82 10.10 -10.70
CA THR A 98 -16.17 10.50 -9.34
C THR A 98 -14.94 10.40 -8.42
N LEU A 99 -14.94 11.15 -7.32
CA LEU A 99 -13.87 11.05 -6.33
C LEU A 99 -13.73 9.60 -5.81
N ASP A 100 -14.84 8.90 -5.58
CA ASP A 100 -14.83 7.50 -5.15
C ASP A 100 -14.20 6.57 -6.21
N GLN A 101 -14.51 6.77 -7.49
CA GLN A 101 -13.86 6.06 -8.60
C GLN A 101 -12.35 6.31 -8.62
N MET A 102 -11.92 7.56 -8.44
CA MET A 102 -10.52 7.94 -8.37
C MET A 102 -9.81 7.24 -7.19
N VAL A 103 -10.44 7.22 -6.01
CA VAL A 103 -9.93 6.49 -4.84
C VAL A 103 -9.85 4.98 -5.11
N SER A 104 -10.82 4.42 -5.84
CA SER A 104 -10.77 3.01 -6.24
C SER A 104 -9.54 2.67 -7.08
N ALA A 105 -9.06 3.59 -7.91
CA ALA A 105 -7.84 3.41 -8.69
C ALA A 105 -6.58 3.29 -7.81
N MET A 106 -6.51 4.06 -6.73
CA MET A 106 -5.42 3.96 -5.75
C MET A 106 -5.34 2.58 -5.09
N ILE A 107 -6.48 1.94 -4.88
CA ILE A 107 -6.54 0.65 -4.19
C ILE A 107 -6.45 -0.53 -5.16
N ARG A 108 -7.21 -0.51 -6.25
CA ARG A 108 -7.29 -1.64 -7.20
C ARG A 108 -6.08 -1.73 -8.10
N GLU A 109 -5.77 -0.67 -8.82
CA GLU A 109 -4.63 -0.60 -9.72
C GLU A 109 -3.35 -0.13 -9.02
N SER A 110 -3.47 0.43 -7.83
CA SER A 110 -2.35 1.02 -7.08
C SER A 110 -1.83 2.32 -7.70
N ASP A 111 -2.71 3.13 -8.28
CA ASP A 111 -2.38 4.45 -8.83
C ASP A 111 -1.70 5.33 -7.77
N ASN A 112 -0.50 5.83 -8.08
CA ASN A 112 0.28 6.65 -7.15
C ASN A 112 -0.25 8.08 -7.01
N SER A 113 -0.81 8.63 -8.09
CA SER A 113 -1.21 10.03 -8.15
C SER A 113 -2.34 10.38 -7.18
N VAL A 114 -3.22 9.41 -6.90
CA VAL A 114 -4.37 9.63 -6.01
C VAL A 114 -3.94 9.85 -4.56
N ALA A 115 -2.86 9.20 -4.12
CA ALA A 115 -2.37 9.36 -2.75
C ALA A 115 -1.90 10.80 -2.49
N ASP A 116 -1.10 11.37 -3.40
CA ASP A 116 -0.64 12.76 -3.32
C ASP A 116 -1.80 13.76 -3.53
N TYR A 117 -2.73 13.48 -4.44
CA TYR A 117 -3.96 14.26 -4.60
C TYR A 117 -4.76 14.33 -3.29
N LEU A 118 -4.98 13.21 -2.62
CA LEU A 118 -5.72 13.17 -1.36
C LEU A 118 -4.97 13.90 -0.25
N ARG A 119 -3.65 13.78 -0.19
CA ARG A 119 -2.84 14.55 0.77
C ARG A 119 -3.00 16.05 0.58
N ASP A 120 -2.95 16.53 -0.68
CA ASP A 120 -3.15 17.96 -0.99
C ASP A 120 -4.59 18.41 -0.64
N ARG A 121 -5.57 17.57 -0.93
CA ARG A 121 -6.98 17.87 -0.69
C ARG A 121 -7.38 17.89 0.79
N LEU A 122 -6.85 16.94 1.58
CA LEU A 122 -7.25 16.74 2.98
C LEU A 122 -6.28 17.40 3.97
N GLY A 123 -5.01 17.56 3.59
CA GLY A 123 -3.93 18.05 4.44
C GLY A 123 -3.31 16.96 5.31
N ASP A 124 -2.10 17.22 5.76
CA ASP A 124 -1.30 16.26 6.55
C ASP A 124 -1.99 15.83 7.85
N ARG A 125 -2.69 16.75 8.51
CA ARG A 125 -3.38 16.47 9.77
C ARG A 125 -4.45 15.40 9.61
N ALA A 126 -5.22 15.41 8.53
CA ALA A 126 -6.26 14.42 8.29
C ALA A 126 -5.66 13.01 8.10
N LEU A 127 -4.49 12.91 7.44
CA LEU A 127 -3.79 11.64 7.27
C LEU A 127 -3.24 11.11 8.60
N VAL A 128 -2.65 12.00 9.42
CA VAL A 128 -2.14 11.62 10.75
C VAL A 128 -3.29 11.17 11.65
N ASP A 129 -4.40 11.90 11.71
CA ASP A 129 -5.57 11.53 12.52
C ASP A 129 -6.19 10.20 12.07
N ALA A 130 -6.18 9.91 10.77
CA ALA A 130 -6.65 8.63 10.24
C ALA A 130 -5.71 7.47 10.61
N ALA A 131 -4.41 7.69 10.55
CA ALA A 131 -3.42 6.72 10.99
C ALA A 131 -3.56 6.43 12.49
N GLU A 132 -3.69 7.45 13.33
CA GLU A 132 -3.91 7.31 14.77
C GLU A 132 -5.18 6.51 15.08
N ALA A 133 -6.29 6.79 14.37
CA ALA A 133 -7.53 6.03 14.51
C ALA A 133 -7.37 4.53 14.15
N GLY A 134 -6.44 4.21 13.29
CA GLY A 134 -6.06 2.85 12.92
C GLY A 134 -4.95 2.25 13.78
N GLY A 135 -4.48 2.93 14.84
CA GLY A 135 -3.44 2.44 15.75
C GLY A 135 -1.99 2.72 15.30
N TRP A 136 -1.80 3.62 14.35
CA TRP A 136 -0.47 4.03 13.86
C TRP A 136 -0.14 5.45 14.33
N HIS A 137 0.56 5.58 15.47
CA HIS A 137 0.69 6.83 16.23
C HIS A 137 1.81 7.78 15.76
N ASP A 138 2.80 7.29 15.04
CA ASP A 138 3.96 8.07 14.59
C ASP A 138 3.99 8.27 13.06
N PHE A 139 2.83 8.18 12.43
CA PHE A 139 2.70 8.30 10.98
C PHE A 139 3.15 9.67 10.47
N ARG A 140 3.94 9.64 9.42
CA ARG A 140 4.34 10.83 8.67
C ARG A 140 3.86 10.71 7.23
N PRO A 141 3.02 11.63 6.75
CA PRO A 141 2.49 11.56 5.40
C PRO A 141 3.61 11.53 4.35
N PRO A 142 3.68 10.48 3.52
CA PRO A 142 4.65 10.44 2.43
C PRO A 142 4.14 11.18 1.20
N SER A 143 5.04 11.53 0.29
CA SER A 143 4.71 11.86 -1.08
C SER A 143 5.30 10.81 -2.02
N LEU A 144 4.43 10.09 -2.71
CA LEU A 144 4.87 9.08 -3.69
C LEU A 144 5.48 9.75 -4.91
N LEU A 145 4.85 10.81 -5.40
CA LEU A 145 5.37 11.65 -6.48
C LEU A 145 6.70 12.34 -6.07
N GLY A 146 6.76 12.87 -4.85
CA GLY A 146 7.96 13.50 -4.34
C GLY A 146 9.15 12.54 -4.22
N ASN A 147 8.91 11.28 -3.88
CA ASN A 147 9.95 10.24 -3.89
C ASN A 147 10.49 9.98 -5.30
N VAL A 148 9.62 9.98 -6.32
CA VAL A 148 10.04 9.86 -7.73
C VAL A 148 10.85 11.08 -8.16
N ILE A 149 10.40 12.29 -7.81
CA ILE A 149 11.13 13.52 -8.14
C ILE A 149 12.53 13.48 -7.50
N ARG A 150 12.65 13.05 -6.25
CA ARG A 150 13.96 12.90 -5.59
C ARG A 150 14.86 11.85 -6.25
N LEU A 151 14.28 10.79 -6.82
CA LEU A 151 15.04 9.82 -7.62
C LEU A 151 15.68 10.48 -8.85
N LEU A 152 14.96 11.40 -9.49
CA LEU A 152 15.42 12.10 -10.71
C LEU A 152 16.27 13.34 -10.39
N ASP A 153 16.05 13.92 -9.23
CA ASP A 153 16.76 15.11 -8.74
C ASP A 153 17.13 14.95 -7.26
N PRO A 154 18.24 14.26 -6.97
CA PRO A 154 18.66 13.98 -5.58
C PRO A 154 18.92 15.22 -4.71
N GLY A 155 19.07 16.40 -5.32
CA GLY A 155 19.23 17.68 -4.62
C GLY A 155 17.94 18.26 -4.04
N VAL A 156 16.79 17.66 -4.29
CA VAL A 156 15.50 18.10 -3.74
C VAL A 156 15.46 17.85 -2.23
N GLY A 157 15.33 18.93 -1.46
CA GLY A 157 15.24 18.87 0.00
C GLY A 157 13.84 18.52 0.51
N ASP A 158 12.83 19.28 0.07
CA ASP A 158 11.43 19.07 0.44
C ASP A 158 10.67 18.38 -0.71
N VAL A 159 10.48 17.07 -0.56
CA VAL A 159 9.83 16.24 -1.58
C VAL A 159 8.34 16.56 -1.73
N TRP A 160 7.67 17.00 -0.66
CA TRP A 160 6.25 17.38 -0.73
C TRP A 160 6.08 18.72 -1.47
N ALA A 161 6.90 19.70 -1.16
CA ALA A 161 6.91 20.97 -1.91
C ALA A 161 7.21 20.74 -3.39
N ALA A 162 8.14 19.86 -3.73
CA ALA A 162 8.46 19.48 -5.10
C ALA A 162 7.27 18.79 -5.81
N ALA A 163 6.56 17.89 -5.14
CA ALA A 163 5.36 17.25 -5.67
C ALA A 163 4.25 18.26 -5.97
N ARG A 164 3.99 19.18 -5.05
CA ARG A 164 3.02 20.27 -5.25
C ARG A 164 3.42 21.19 -6.41
N ARG A 165 4.70 21.51 -6.52
CA ARG A 165 5.22 22.28 -7.65
C ARG A 165 5.00 21.54 -8.97
N TYR A 166 5.30 20.25 -9.02
CA TYR A 166 5.05 19.43 -10.21
C TYR A 166 3.55 19.47 -10.59
N ALA A 167 2.64 19.38 -9.64
CA ALA A 167 1.22 19.40 -9.90
C ALA A 167 0.71 20.75 -10.42
N THR A 168 1.34 21.87 -10.03
CA THR A 168 0.85 23.23 -10.30
C THR A 168 1.65 24.00 -11.35
N ASP A 169 2.91 23.62 -11.60
CA ASP A 169 3.84 24.30 -12.52
C ASP A 169 4.12 23.39 -13.71
N SER A 170 3.56 23.73 -14.89
CA SER A 170 3.71 22.93 -16.11
C SER A 170 5.13 22.91 -16.65
N GLU A 171 5.91 23.97 -16.45
CA GLU A 171 7.31 24.01 -16.88
C GLU A 171 8.19 23.12 -15.99
N TYR A 172 8.00 23.19 -14.69
CA TYR A 172 8.67 22.30 -13.75
C TYR A 172 8.33 20.83 -14.02
N ARG A 173 7.04 20.54 -14.25
CA ARG A 173 6.57 19.19 -14.60
C ARG A 173 7.23 18.67 -15.86
N ALA A 174 7.28 19.47 -16.93
CA ALA A 174 7.95 19.10 -18.17
C ALA A 174 9.45 18.87 -17.97
N ALA A 175 10.12 19.73 -17.20
CA ALA A 175 11.53 19.58 -16.86
C ALA A 175 11.81 18.27 -16.09
N MET A 176 10.99 17.94 -15.11
CA MET A 176 11.14 16.69 -14.37
C MET A 176 10.91 15.45 -15.25
N ARG A 177 9.89 15.47 -16.11
CA ARG A 177 9.60 14.38 -17.05
C ARG A 177 10.70 14.13 -18.08
N SER A 178 11.52 15.15 -18.39
CA SER A 178 12.64 15.04 -19.34
C SER A 178 13.94 14.55 -18.68
N LYS A 179 14.01 14.48 -17.36
CA LYS A 179 15.22 14.02 -16.65
C LYS A 179 15.40 12.51 -16.83
N PRO A 180 16.62 12.04 -17.15
CA PRO A 180 16.91 10.62 -17.18
C PRO A 180 16.92 10.09 -15.74
N GLY A 181 16.24 8.97 -15.52
CA GLY A 181 16.31 8.23 -14.25
C GLY A 181 17.42 7.17 -14.25
N PRO A 182 17.72 6.59 -13.10
CA PRO A 182 18.60 5.42 -12.99
C PRO A 182 18.04 4.29 -13.84
N SER A 183 18.93 3.54 -14.51
CA SER A 183 18.57 2.40 -15.32
C SER A 183 18.95 1.06 -14.71
N SER A 184 19.84 1.05 -13.71
CA SER A 184 20.25 -0.18 -13.03
C SER A 184 19.24 -0.58 -11.94
N TYR A 185 19.02 -1.90 -11.82
CA TYR A 185 18.21 -2.42 -10.71
C TYR A 185 18.79 -2.04 -9.36
N GLN A 186 20.11 -2.06 -9.22
CA GLN A 186 20.81 -1.73 -7.97
C GLN A 186 20.54 -0.29 -7.51
N ASP A 187 20.60 0.68 -8.43
CA ASP A 187 20.33 2.09 -8.12
C ASP A 187 18.86 2.29 -7.74
N LEU A 188 17.96 1.62 -8.45
CA LEU A 188 16.54 1.67 -8.14
C LEU A 188 16.20 1.02 -6.80
N ALA A 189 16.84 -0.12 -6.46
CA ALA A 189 16.67 -0.78 -5.16
C ALA A 189 17.25 0.06 -4.02
N ALA A 190 18.40 0.68 -4.22
CA ALA A 190 18.98 1.61 -3.26
C ALA A 190 18.07 2.83 -3.01
N TRP A 191 17.45 3.37 -4.05
CA TRP A 191 16.45 4.42 -3.90
C TRP A 191 15.21 3.93 -3.15
N ALA A 192 14.68 2.76 -3.49
CA ALA A 192 13.50 2.19 -2.84
C ALA A 192 13.68 2.08 -1.32
N ASP A 193 14.88 1.75 -0.88
CA ASP A 193 15.25 1.66 0.53
C ASP A 193 15.26 3.01 1.26
N THR A 194 15.29 4.12 0.53
CA THR A 194 15.22 5.49 1.09
C THR A 194 13.81 6.08 1.11
N THR A 195 12.81 5.34 0.66
CA THR A 195 11.42 5.82 0.59
C THR A 195 10.75 5.74 1.98
N HIS A 196 9.48 6.14 2.04
CA HIS A 196 8.71 6.10 3.28
C HIS A 196 8.66 4.70 3.91
N THR A 197 8.74 4.66 5.23
CA THR A 197 8.78 3.44 6.01
C THR A 197 7.61 3.29 6.96
N GLY A 198 7.40 2.09 7.41
CA GLY A 198 6.50 1.66 8.46
C GLY A 198 6.77 0.21 8.82
N SER A 199 6.01 -0.34 9.73
CA SER A 199 6.21 -1.71 10.21
C SER A 199 5.03 -2.62 9.84
N ALA A 200 5.29 -3.93 9.86
CA ALA A 200 4.24 -4.93 9.66
C ALA A 200 3.15 -4.81 10.73
N GLN A 201 3.52 -4.50 11.97
CA GLN A 201 2.59 -4.29 13.08
C GLN A 201 1.68 -3.08 12.86
N GLN A 202 2.22 -1.97 12.33
CA GLN A 202 1.45 -0.76 12.03
C GLN A 202 0.43 -1.01 10.91
N LEU A 203 0.84 -1.69 9.83
CA LEU A 203 -0.08 -2.06 8.76
C LEU A 203 -1.16 -3.05 9.25
N ALA A 204 -0.78 -4.05 10.06
CA ALA A 204 -1.73 -5.00 10.63
C ALA A 204 -2.77 -4.28 11.52
N ALA A 205 -2.34 -3.32 12.35
CA ALA A 205 -3.24 -2.53 13.18
C ALA A 205 -4.26 -1.74 12.34
N MET A 206 -3.81 -1.04 11.29
CA MET A 206 -4.68 -0.32 10.36
C MET A 206 -5.72 -1.22 9.70
N HIS A 207 -5.27 -2.34 9.14
CA HIS A 207 -6.13 -3.31 8.48
C HIS A 207 -7.14 -3.94 9.44
N ARG A 208 -6.70 -4.28 10.65
CA ARG A 208 -7.58 -4.82 11.69
C ARG A 208 -8.65 -3.79 12.11
N ALA A 209 -8.25 -2.56 12.42
CA ALA A 209 -9.17 -1.52 12.87
C ALA A 209 -10.26 -1.24 11.82
N ILE A 210 -9.90 -1.20 10.53
CA ILE A 210 -10.84 -1.05 9.42
C ILE A 210 -11.77 -2.27 9.34
N ALA A 211 -11.21 -3.47 9.40
CA ALA A 211 -11.95 -4.72 9.25
C ALA A 211 -12.97 -4.96 10.38
N THR A 212 -12.61 -4.65 11.62
CA THR A 212 -13.49 -4.82 12.81
C THR A 212 -14.50 -3.68 12.94
N GLY A 213 -14.21 -2.51 12.39
CA GLY A 213 -14.97 -1.29 12.64
C GLY A 213 -14.45 -0.46 13.82
N ASP A 214 -13.44 -0.92 14.54
CA ASP A 214 -12.81 -0.18 15.64
C ASP A 214 -12.15 1.12 15.18
N PHE A 215 -11.87 1.23 13.89
CA PHE A 215 -11.44 2.47 13.23
C PHE A 215 -12.45 3.62 13.44
N GLY A 216 -13.73 3.28 13.64
CA GLY A 216 -14.81 4.24 13.84
C GLY A 216 -15.45 4.72 12.54
N PRO A 217 -15.97 5.98 12.50
CA PRO A 217 -16.65 6.50 11.32
C PRO A 217 -15.79 6.42 10.05
N GLY A 218 -16.35 5.83 8.99
CA GLY A 218 -15.68 5.60 7.70
C GLY A 218 -15.11 4.19 7.53
N ALA A 219 -15.12 3.34 8.56
CA ALA A 219 -14.64 1.96 8.43
C ALA A 219 -15.33 1.19 7.29
N ASP A 220 -16.64 1.34 7.16
CA ASP A 220 -17.44 0.71 6.10
C ASP A 220 -17.07 1.24 4.70
N ILE A 221 -16.77 2.52 4.58
CA ILE A 221 -16.33 3.16 3.33
C ILE A 221 -14.94 2.63 2.94
N ALA A 222 -14.02 2.54 3.88
CA ALA A 222 -12.70 1.98 3.65
C ALA A 222 -12.77 0.49 3.27
N ARG A 223 -13.62 -0.31 3.95
CA ARG A 223 -13.86 -1.71 3.61
C ARG A 223 -14.38 -1.87 2.19
N ALA A 224 -15.35 -1.04 1.77
CA ALA A 224 -15.89 -1.11 0.41
C ALA A 224 -14.80 -0.97 -0.67
N GLN A 225 -13.78 -0.18 -0.42
CA GLN A 225 -12.64 -0.04 -1.33
C GLN A 225 -11.64 -1.20 -1.23
N LEU A 226 -11.33 -1.67 -0.03
CA LEU A 226 -10.34 -2.76 0.18
C LEU A 226 -10.88 -4.14 -0.23
N GLU A 227 -12.19 -4.38 -0.08
CA GLU A 227 -12.85 -5.69 -0.27
C GLU A 227 -13.32 -5.92 -1.72
N TRP A 228 -12.61 -5.41 -2.70
CA TRP A 228 -12.98 -5.53 -4.11
C TRP A 228 -12.68 -6.90 -4.73
N ARG A 229 -11.86 -7.73 -4.07
CA ARG A 229 -11.57 -9.11 -4.49
C ARG A 229 -12.49 -10.09 -3.76
N PRO A 230 -12.85 -11.23 -4.40
CA PRO A 230 -13.61 -12.26 -3.72
C PRO A 230 -12.83 -12.84 -2.53
N ALA A 231 -13.55 -13.13 -1.45
CA ALA A 231 -12.96 -13.79 -0.28
C ALA A 231 -12.73 -15.29 -0.55
N PRO A 232 -11.70 -15.89 0.05
CA PRO A 232 -11.54 -17.34 0.02
C PRO A 232 -12.68 -18.04 0.80
N ASN A 233 -12.87 -19.34 0.54
CA ASN A 233 -13.89 -20.16 1.21
C ASN A 233 -13.76 -20.06 2.74
N GLY A 234 -14.90 -19.92 3.42
CA GLY A 234 -14.96 -19.79 4.88
C GLY A 234 -14.90 -18.35 5.39
N PHE A 235 -14.74 -17.37 4.49
CA PHE A 235 -14.71 -15.95 4.83
C PHE A 235 -15.75 -15.17 4.03
N VAL A 236 -16.28 -14.11 4.64
CA VAL A 236 -17.29 -13.24 4.00
C VAL A 236 -16.68 -12.08 3.23
N ALA A 237 -15.45 -11.70 3.58
CA ALA A 237 -14.73 -10.62 2.89
C ALA A 237 -13.21 -10.76 3.02
N MET A 238 -12.51 -10.20 2.05
CA MET A 238 -11.05 -10.08 2.04
C MET A 238 -10.67 -8.65 1.68
N GLY A 239 -9.98 -7.97 2.60
CA GLY A 239 -9.36 -6.68 2.33
C GLY A 239 -7.89 -6.84 1.97
N PHE A 240 -7.42 -6.04 1.03
CA PHE A 240 -6.06 -6.13 0.54
C PHE A 240 -5.50 -4.78 0.09
N LYS A 241 -4.26 -4.51 0.49
CA LYS A 241 -3.40 -3.52 -0.17
C LYS A 241 -1.95 -3.98 -0.11
N GLY A 242 -1.38 -4.14 -1.28
CA GLY A 242 0.03 -4.46 -1.43
C GLY A 242 0.83 -3.34 -2.06
N GLY A 243 2.14 -3.58 -2.16
CA GLY A 243 3.06 -2.67 -2.81
C GLY A 243 4.33 -3.37 -3.25
N SER A 244 4.98 -2.79 -4.24
CA SER A 244 6.29 -3.22 -4.70
C SER A 244 7.09 -2.03 -5.22
N LEU A 245 8.39 -2.07 -4.98
CA LEU A 245 9.42 -1.24 -5.59
C LEU A 245 10.59 -2.18 -5.89
N PRO A 246 11.56 -1.81 -6.74
CA PRO A 246 12.72 -2.64 -6.96
C PRO A 246 13.37 -3.08 -5.63
N GLY A 247 13.42 -4.38 -5.40
CA GLY A 247 13.96 -4.96 -4.16
C GLY A 247 13.03 -4.96 -2.95
N VAL A 248 11.80 -4.46 -3.08
CA VAL A 248 10.82 -4.34 -1.99
C VAL A 248 9.50 -4.99 -2.37
N LEU A 249 8.99 -5.88 -1.52
CA LEU A 249 7.65 -6.43 -1.58
C LEU A 249 6.92 -6.19 -0.24
N THR A 250 5.68 -5.75 -0.33
CA THR A 250 4.86 -5.48 0.84
C THR A 250 3.42 -5.89 0.57
N ASP A 251 2.85 -6.71 1.42
CA ASP A 251 1.43 -7.06 1.33
C ASP A 251 0.79 -7.05 2.71
N ALA A 252 -0.41 -6.50 2.76
CA ALA A 252 -1.25 -6.50 3.95
C ALA A 252 -2.65 -6.98 3.57
N PHE A 253 -3.13 -7.98 4.30
CA PHE A 253 -4.44 -8.59 4.16
C PHE A 253 -5.23 -8.56 5.46
N TYR A 254 -6.54 -8.55 5.34
CA TYR A 254 -7.42 -9.08 6.37
C TYR A 254 -8.47 -10.01 5.77
N LEU A 255 -8.96 -10.94 6.60
CA LEU A 255 -10.09 -11.80 6.27
C LEU A 255 -11.15 -11.64 7.37
N ARG A 256 -12.41 -11.42 6.98
CA ARG A 256 -13.55 -11.35 7.91
C ARG A 256 -14.37 -12.63 7.86
N ARG A 257 -14.70 -13.18 9.01
CA ARG A 257 -15.62 -14.31 9.14
C ARG A 257 -17.04 -13.83 9.43
N ALA A 258 -18.01 -14.72 9.22
CA ALA A 258 -19.43 -14.43 9.44
C ALA A 258 -19.75 -14.16 10.93
N ASP A 259 -18.95 -14.70 11.87
CA ASP A 259 -19.07 -14.46 13.31
C ASP A 259 -18.46 -13.12 13.77
N GLY A 260 -17.93 -12.33 12.83
CA GLY A 260 -17.30 -11.04 13.13
C GLY A 260 -15.81 -11.12 13.46
N THR A 261 -15.22 -12.30 13.60
CA THR A 261 -13.78 -12.44 13.84
C THR A 261 -12.98 -12.04 12.59
N VAL A 262 -11.79 -11.47 12.81
CA VAL A 262 -10.92 -10.94 11.77
C VAL A 262 -9.54 -11.56 11.91
N ALA A 263 -9.03 -12.11 10.80
CA ALA A 263 -7.63 -12.48 10.66
C ALA A 263 -6.88 -11.38 9.88
N THR A 264 -5.60 -11.18 10.20
CA THR A 264 -4.72 -10.24 9.50
C THR A 264 -3.39 -10.89 9.16
N ALA A 265 -2.81 -10.52 8.04
CA ALA A 265 -1.47 -10.97 7.66
C ALA A 265 -0.73 -9.87 6.91
N VAL A 266 0.49 -9.58 7.34
CA VAL A 266 1.40 -8.65 6.70
C VAL A 266 2.75 -9.32 6.49
N LEU A 267 3.32 -9.12 5.31
CA LEU A 267 4.70 -9.45 4.98
C LEU A 267 5.36 -8.24 4.36
N LEU A 268 6.53 -7.88 4.88
CA LEU A 268 7.44 -6.90 4.29
C LEU A 268 8.76 -7.62 3.99
N ASP A 269 9.27 -7.48 2.77
CA ASP A 269 10.55 -8.03 2.33
C ASP A 269 11.31 -6.94 1.58
N ARG A 270 12.55 -6.68 1.96
CA ARG A 270 13.44 -5.68 1.36
C ARG A 270 14.74 -6.31 0.87
N HIS A 271 15.57 -5.54 0.19
CA HIS A 271 16.88 -5.95 -0.33
C HIS A 271 16.85 -7.21 -1.21
N MET A 272 15.70 -7.47 -1.84
CA MET A 272 15.58 -8.61 -2.74
C MET A 272 16.50 -8.45 -3.95
N SER A 273 17.20 -9.51 -4.33
CA SER A 273 17.92 -9.51 -5.60
C SER A 273 16.95 -9.38 -6.78
N GLU A 274 17.43 -8.84 -7.91
CA GLU A 274 16.62 -8.68 -9.13
C GLU A 274 15.91 -9.97 -9.54
N THR A 275 16.66 -11.10 -9.53
CA THR A 275 16.12 -12.41 -9.90
C THR A 275 15.03 -12.87 -8.92
N THR A 276 15.25 -12.73 -7.62
CA THR A 276 14.27 -13.11 -6.59
C THR A 276 13.01 -12.25 -6.68
N TYR A 277 13.19 -10.95 -6.83
CA TYR A 277 12.09 -9.99 -6.98
C TYR A 277 11.24 -10.27 -8.22
N ALA A 278 11.88 -10.41 -9.39
CA ALA A 278 11.16 -10.70 -10.64
C ALA A 278 10.44 -12.06 -10.60
N THR A 279 11.04 -13.06 -9.95
CA THR A 279 10.43 -14.39 -9.78
C THR A 279 9.24 -14.33 -8.84
N ALA A 280 9.35 -13.60 -7.74
CA ALA A 280 8.25 -13.39 -6.80
C ALA A 280 7.06 -12.75 -7.51
N LEU A 281 7.25 -11.63 -8.20
CA LEU A 281 6.19 -10.91 -8.92
C LEU A 281 5.45 -11.74 -9.98
N LYS A 282 6.05 -12.81 -10.48
CA LYS A 282 5.39 -13.74 -11.43
C LYS A 282 4.55 -14.80 -10.73
N SER A 283 4.96 -15.24 -9.53
CA SER A 283 4.34 -16.39 -8.85
C SER A 283 3.21 -16.01 -7.90
N TYR A 284 3.30 -14.84 -7.27
CA TYR A 284 2.42 -14.39 -6.18
C TYR A 284 2.28 -15.42 -5.04
N SER A 285 3.28 -16.28 -4.85
CA SER A 285 3.18 -17.39 -3.89
C SER A 285 3.28 -16.94 -2.43
N TRP A 286 3.85 -15.75 -2.16
CA TRP A 286 3.80 -15.15 -0.82
C TRP A 286 2.37 -14.76 -0.42
N GLN A 287 1.54 -14.30 -1.35
CA GLN A 287 0.14 -14.02 -1.08
C GLN A 287 -0.62 -15.29 -0.71
N LYS A 288 -0.34 -16.40 -1.40
CA LYS A 288 -0.89 -17.71 -1.04
C LYS A 288 -0.45 -18.15 0.34
N LEU A 289 0.82 -17.93 0.70
CA LEU A 289 1.31 -18.22 2.06
C LEU A 289 0.52 -17.44 3.10
N LEU A 290 0.37 -16.13 2.93
CA LEU A 290 -0.34 -15.27 3.89
C LEU A 290 -1.81 -15.66 4.03
N LEU A 291 -2.52 -15.87 2.93
CA LEU A 291 -3.93 -16.27 2.94
C LEU A 291 -4.11 -17.63 3.62
N ARG A 292 -3.23 -18.59 3.35
CA ARG A 292 -3.26 -19.90 3.99
C ARG A 292 -2.91 -19.84 5.47
N ALA A 293 -1.94 -19.02 5.86
CA ALA A 293 -1.58 -18.84 7.26
C ALA A 293 -2.72 -18.26 8.11
N MET A 294 -3.56 -17.39 7.52
CA MET A 294 -4.77 -16.88 8.19
C MET A 294 -5.91 -17.90 8.29
N ALA A 295 -5.99 -18.85 7.35
CA ALA A 295 -7.12 -19.75 7.19
C ALA A 295 -6.86 -21.18 7.70
N GLU A 296 -5.60 -21.63 7.69
CA GLU A 296 -5.21 -23.01 7.95
C GLU A 296 -4.26 -23.09 9.16
N PRO A 297 -4.68 -23.70 10.30
CA PRO A 297 -3.83 -23.82 11.48
C PRO A 297 -2.47 -24.48 11.20
N ASP A 298 -2.45 -25.51 10.34
CA ASP A 298 -1.21 -26.20 9.97
C ASP A 298 -0.23 -25.26 9.23
N MET A 299 -0.74 -24.39 8.37
CA MET A 299 0.12 -23.43 7.67
C MET A 299 0.63 -22.35 8.63
N LEU A 300 -0.20 -21.88 9.55
CA LEU A 300 0.24 -20.93 10.59
C LEU A 300 1.34 -21.55 11.46
N HIS A 301 1.19 -22.83 11.84
CA HIS A 301 2.22 -23.56 12.57
C HIS A 301 3.53 -23.69 11.77
N ARG A 302 3.45 -24.02 10.48
CA ARG A 302 4.63 -24.07 9.59
C ARG A 302 5.32 -22.70 9.48
N LEU A 303 4.55 -21.63 9.39
CA LEU A 303 5.10 -20.27 9.39
C LEU A 303 5.79 -19.97 10.72
N ALA A 304 5.18 -20.35 11.85
CA ALA A 304 5.78 -20.19 13.18
C ALA A 304 7.13 -20.93 13.31
N CYS A 305 7.31 -22.06 12.63
CA CYS A 305 8.58 -22.78 12.60
C CYS A 305 9.64 -22.13 11.67
N ALA A 306 9.22 -21.26 10.76
CA ALA A 306 10.12 -20.59 9.80
C ALA A 306 10.64 -19.23 10.31
N VAL A 307 10.00 -18.62 11.33
CA VAL A 307 10.33 -17.29 11.87
C VAL A 307 11.33 -17.30 13.04
#